data_6ac8c5bb08ce98ff6c8a4d81f639a6e5
#
_entry.id   6ac8c5bb08ce98ff6c8a4d81f639a6e5
#
_cell.length_a   1.000
_cell.length_b   1.000
_cell.length_c   1.000
_cell.angle_alpha   90.00
_cell.angle_beta   90.00
_cell.angle_gamma   90.00
#
_symmetry.space_group_name_H-M   'P 1'
#
loop_
_entity.id
_entity.type
_entity.pdbx_description
1 polymer ?
#
loop_
_entity_poly.entity_id
_entity_poly.type
_entity_poly.pdbx_seq_one_letter_code
_entity_poly.pdbx_strand_id
1 'polypeptide(L)'
;MNGDPGAMWIRPVLGRADDMRAEVWLRCSASGILEGAARATVASGTLTGPQCATAATLPTTVVLVDQGWIEGQTSLVRGVCTEPGFWTPELPNLYRADVTLRQGDEVVAKGRSLIGLRRLGVKGRSLWLDGRRYVPRGVPQQPDPTGLATLRGLSAVAVIDVALPVAAEGDCSATTLAETLSVADRIGVGVILRLTSFSGLPDDSSAIAERIDSFGAHPSVMMVILPRSGTHSGGGITRLGRSPGTMLVGQEVDGSAAPPLPADGLDAWVVVLPPDGVPHDGWRQPPQIPVVAAIREPLPPDPVSARAACDGLQARLAEWGRLNVGGAWDWAGYLVT
;
A
#
# COMPACT_ATOMS: atom_id res chain seq x y z
N MET A 1 -37.66 -2.47 14.99
CA MET A 1 -36.48 -1.64 15.31
C MET A 1 -35.52 -1.75 14.15
N ASN A 2 -35.59 -0.84 13.18
CA ASN A 2 -34.64 -0.81 12.07
C ASN A 2 -33.43 -0.01 12.57
N GLY A 3 -32.49 -0.70 13.23
CA GLY A 3 -31.18 -0.13 13.52
C GLY A 3 -30.48 0.15 12.19
N ASP A 4 -29.86 1.32 12.09
CA ASP A 4 -28.99 1.66 10.97
C ASP A 4 -27.93 0.55 10.83
N PRO A 5 -27.80 -0.11 9.66
CA PRO A 5 -26.87 -1.20 9.50
C PRO A 5 -25.46 -0.70 9.82
N GLY A 6 -24.77 -1.37 10.76
CA GLY A 6 -23.47 -0.95 11.27
C GLY A 6 -22.45 -0.69 10.17
N ALA A 7 -21.53 0.22 10.41
CA ALA A 7 -20.44 0.53 9.48
C ALA A 7 -19.66 -0.75 9.15
N MET A 8 -19.51 -1.05 7.85
CA MET A 8 -18.81 -2.22 7.35
C MET A 8 -17.55 -1.78 6.58
N TRP A 9 -16.41 -2.41 6.90
CA TRP A 9 -15.22 -2.28 6.07
C TRP A 9 -15.07 -3.46 5.11
N ILE A 10 -14.53 -3.19 3.94
CA ILE A 10 -14.29 -4.15 2.86
C ILE A 10 -12.82 -4.01 2.45
N ARG A 11 -12.06 -5.11 2.51
CA ARG A 11 -10.64 -5.15 2.10
C ARG A 11 -10.43 -6.18 1.00
N PRO A 12 -9.90 -5.77 -0.15
CA PRO A 12 -9.62 -6.68 -1.25
C PRO A 12 -8.34 -7.47 -0.99
N VAL A 13 -8.35 -8.73 -1.45
CA VAL A 13 -7.19 -9.60 -1.55
C VAL A 13 -7.20 -10.19 -2.94
N LEU A 14 -6.13 -10.00 -3.70
CA LEU A 14 -6.00 -10.61 -5.01
C LEU A 14 -5.46 -12.04 -4.84
N GLY A 15 -6.22 -13.02 -5.32
CA GLY A 15 -5.76 -14.40 -5.41
C GLY A 15 -4.91 -14.64 -6.66
N ARG A 16 -5.12 -15.77 -7.32
CA ARG A 16 -4.45 -16.03 -8.60
C ARG A 16 -4.93 -15.03 -9.65
N ALA A 17 -4.01 -14.41 -10.35
CA ALA A 17 -4.34 -13.41 -11.35
C ALA A 17 -3.35 -13.43 -12.52
N ASP A 18 -3.91 -13.40 -13.72
CA ASP A 18 -3.22 -13.19 -15.00
C ASP A 18 -4.03 -12.19 -15.86
N ASP A 19 -3.67 -12.01 -17.10
CA ASP A 19 -4.32 -11.04 -17.99
C ASP A 19 -5.75 -11.46 -18.38
N MET A 20 -6.08 -12.75 -18.28
CA MET A 20 -7.37 -13.30 -18.65
C MET A 20 -8.32 -13.46 -17.46
N ARG A 21 -7.78 -13.59 -16.26
CA ARG A 21 -8.57 -13.95 -15.08
C ARG A 21 -7.93 -13.43 -13.79
N ALA A 22 -8.78 -12.96 -12.88
CA ALA A 22 -8.38 -12.63 -11.51
C ALA A 22 -9.36 -13.24 -10.50
N GLU A 23 -8.83 -13.92 -9.49
CA GLU A 23 -9.58 -14.28 -8.29
C GLU A 23 -9.57 -13.11 -7.32
N VAL A 24 -10.75 -12.58 -7.02
CA VAL A 24 -10.93 -11.46 -6.11
C VAL A 24 -11.58 -11.99 -4.85
N TRP A 25 -10.90 -11.76 -3.74
CA TRP A 25 -11.38 -12.08 -2.40
C TRP A 25 -11.63 -10.76 -1.67
N LEU A 26 -12.77 -10.66 -0.98
CA LEU A 26 -13.06 -9.52 -0.11
C LEU A 26 -13.22 -10.03 1.32
N ARG A 27 -12.44 -9.44 2.21
CA ARG A 27 -12.60 -9.57 3.66
C ARG A 27 -13.56 -8.47 4.10
N CYS A 28 -14.63 -8.87 4.78
CA CYS A 28 -15.69 -7.96 5.22
C CYS A 28 -15.94 -8.12 6.70
N SER A 29 -16.01 -7.02 7.44
CA SER A 29 -16.40 -7.02 8.85
C SER A 29 -17.27 -5.82 9.13
N ALA A 30 -18.21 -5.98 10.05
CA ALA A 30 -19.09 -4.91 10.50
C ALA A 30 -18.99 -4.73 12.01
N SER A 31 -19.00 -3.47 12.45
CA SER A 31 -19.02 -3.14 13.87
C SER A 31 -20.28 -3.68 14.54
N GLY A 32 -20.13 -4.26 15.73
CA GLY A 32 -21.26 -4.75 16.53
C GLY A 32 -21.74 -6.19 16.25
N ILE A 33 -21.12 -6.91 15.31
CA ILE A 33 -21.39 -8.35 15.14
C ILE A 33 -20.60 -9.10 16.21
N LEU A 34 -21.29 -9.76 17.13
CA LEU A 34 -20.68 -10.59 18.15
C LEU A 34 -20.07 -11.85 17.52
N GLU A 35 -18.99 -12.39 18.09
CA GLU A 35 -18.26 -13.54 17.56
C GLU A 35 -19.14 -14.77 17.30
N GLY A 36 -20.09 -15.06 18.20
CA GLY A 36 -21.06 -16.15 18.03
C GLY A 36 -22.03 -15.92 16.86
N ALA A 37 -22.40 -14.67 16.60
CA ALA A 37 -23.29 -14.27 15.51
C ALA A 37 -22.55 -14.22 14.16
N ALA A 38 -21.26 -13.94 14.17
CA ALA A 38 -20.43 -13.89 12.96
C ALA A 38 -20.39 -15.23 12.21
N ARG A 39 -20.36 -16.35 12.94
CA ARG A 39 -20.36 -17.71 12.36
C ARG A 39 -21.65 -18.07 11.61
N ALA A 40 -22.77 -17.46 11.96
CA ALA A 40 -24.06 -17.65 11.31
C ALA A 40 -24.32 -16.61 10.21
N THR A 41 -23.37 -15.73 9.95
CA THR A 41 -23.50 -14.65 8.98
C THR A 41 -23.03 -15.13 7.60
N VAL A 42 -23.89 -14.94 6.59
CA VAL A 42 -23.59 -15.22 5.18
C VAL A 42 -23.34 -13.90 4.47
N ALA A 43 -22.26 -13.84 3.73
CA ALA A 43 -21.90 -12.68 2.94
C ALA A 43 -22.21 -12.89 1.47
N SER A 44 -22.77 -11.89 0.81
CA SER A 44 -23.00 -11.92 -0.64
C SER A 44 -22.87 -10.53 -1.23
N GLY A 45 -22.64 -10.44 -2.54
CA GLY A 45 -22.50 -9.13 -3.15
C GLY A 45 -22.16 -9.18 -4.63
N THR A 46 -21.78 -8.03 -5.15
CA THR A 46 -21.33 -7.85 -6.51
C THR A 46 -20.10 -6.97 -6.58
N LEU A 47 -19.28 -7.21 -7.60
CA LEU A 47 -18.16 -6.35 -7.97
C LEU A 47 -18.41 -5.85 -9.38
N THR A 48 -18.58 -4.53 -9.55
CA THR A 48 -18.91 -3.91 -10.83
C THR A 48 -17.80 -2.97 -11.26
N GLY A 49 -17.26 -3.14 -12.46
CA GLY A 49 -16.17 -2.35 -13.03
C GLY A 49 -15.50 -3.08 -14.19
N PRO A 50 -14.33 -2.61 -14.67
CA PRO A 50 -13.59 -1.46 -14.15
C PRO A 50 -14.25 -0.11 -14.51
N GLN A 51 -14.01 0.90 -13.65
CA GLN A 51 -14.26 2.31 -13.92
C GLN A 51 -12.90 3.02 -13.89
N CYS A 52 -12.60 3.82 -14.89
CA CYS A 52 -11.33 4.54 -15.00
C CYS A 52 -11.58 6.01 -15.29
N ALA A 53 -10.92 6.90 -14.53
CA ALA A 53 -11.06 8.34 -14.76
C ALA A 53 -10.34 8.83 -16.03
N THR A 54 -9.43 8.03 -16.58
CA THR A 54 -8.52 8.41 -17.68
C THR A 54 -8.77 7.65 -18.98
N ALA A 55 -9.65 6.65 -18.96
CA ALA A 55 -9.94 5.83 -20.12
C ALA A 55 -11.41 5.38 -20.12
N ALA A 56 -11.98 5.20 -21.29
CA ALA A 56 -13.28 4.53 -21.42
C ALA A 56 -13.10 3.04 -21.13
N THR A 57 -14.00 2.47 -20.33
CA THR A 57 -14.00 1.07 -19.96
C THR A 57 -15.36 0.44 -20.23
N LEU A 58 -15.38 -0.87 -20.40
CA LEU A 58 -16.61 -1.67 -20.46
C LEU A 58 -16.78 -2.37 -19.09
N PRO A 59 -17.65 -1.86 -18.21
CA PRO A 59 -17.84 -2.47 -16.91
C PRO A 59 -18.51 -3.83 -17.01
N THR A 60 -18.02 -4.81 -16.26
CA THR A 60 -18.65 -6.09 -16.04
C THR A 60 -19.13 -6.21 -14.60
N THR A 61 -20.04 -7.15 -14.33
CA THR A 61 -20.49 -7.42 -12.98
C THR A 61 -20.14 -8.86 -12.61
N VAL A 62 -19.37 -9.01 -11.54
CA VAL A 62 -18.96 -10.28 -10.96
C VAL A 62 -19.80 -10.54 -9.71
N VAL A 63 -20.39 -11.72 -9.61
CA VAL A 63 -21.07 -12.16 -8.38
C VAL A 63 -20.04 -12.60 -7.35
N LEU A 64 -20.21 -12.10 -6.13
CA LEU A 64 -19.40 -12.47 -4.96
C LEU A 64 -20.15 -13.52 -4.15
N VAL A 65 -19.52 -14.66 -3.95
CA VAL A 65 -20.08 -15.82 -3.26
C VAL A 65 -19.41 -16.00 -1.91
N ASP A 66 -20.21 -16.30 -0.89
CA ASP A 66 -19.74 -16.58 0.46
C ASP A 66 -18.72 -17.73 0.49
N GLN A 67 -17.66 -17.54 1.24
CA GLN A 67 -16.63 -18.54 1.49
C GLN A 67 -16.49 -18.85 2.98
N GLY A 68 -17.47 -18.38 3.76
CA GLY A 68 -17.51 -18.57 5.19
C GLY A 68 -16.77 -17.47 5.96
N TRP A 69 -16.41 -17.83 7.16
CA TRP A 69 -15.87 -16.92 8.16
C TRP A 69 -14.42 -17.32 8.51
N ILE A 70 -13.59 -16.32 8.74
CA ILE A 70 -12.22 -16.46 9.24
C ILE A 70 -12.08 -15.79 10.61
N GLU A 71 -11.08 -16.16 11.39
CA GLU A 71 -10.82 -15.61 12.72
C GLU A 71 -10.84 -14.08 12.72
N GLY A 72 -11.28 -13.45 13.84
CA GLY A 72 -11.38 -12.01 13.98
C GLY A 72 -12.67 -11.41 13.41
N GLN A 73 -13.80 -12.15 13.40
CA GLN A 73 -15.12 -11.65 12.99
C GLN A 73 -15.20 -11.16 11.53
N THR A 74 -14.48 -11.82 10.66
CA THR A 74 -14.38 -11.44 9.25
C THR A 74 -15.06 -12.47 8.36
N SER A 75 -16.07 -12.03 7.59
CA SER A 75 -16.66 -12.83 6.51
C SER A 75 -15.82 -12.71 5.25
N LEU A 76 -15.74 -13.78 4.48
CA LEU A 76 -14.97 -13.86 3.26
C LEU A 76 -15.88 -14.11 2.07
N VAL A 77 -15.80 -13.29 1.04
CA VAL A 77 -16.47 -13.53 -0.24
C VAL A 77 -15.46 -13.62 -1.38
N ARG A 78 -15.80 -14.40 -2.39
CA ARG A 78 -14.96 -14.63 -3.57
C ARG A 78 -15.72 -14.40 -4.85
N GLY A 79 -15.05 -13.76 -5.81
CA GLY A 79 -15.49 -13.66 -7.21
C GLY A 79 -14.36 -13.97 -8.18
N VAL A 80 -14.72 -14.23 -9.43
CA VAL A 80 -13.76 -14.40 -10.51
C VAL A 80 -14.06 -13.37 -11.58
N CYS A 81 -13.13 -12.46 -11.78
CA CYS A 81 -13.18 -11.46 -12.83
C CYS A 81 -12.48 -12.00 -14.07
N THR A 82 -13.17 -12.00 -15.20
CA THR A 82 -12.60 -12.28 -16.52
C THR A 82 -12.12 -10.98 -17.16
N GLU A 83 -10.98 -11.01 -17.84
CA GLU A 83 -10.34 -9.85 -18.46
C GLU A 83 -10.24 -8.66 -17.48
N PRO A 84 -9.59 -8.86 -16.33
CA PRO A 84 -9.56 -7.85 -15.28
C PRO A 84 -8.78 -6.60 -15.71
N GLY A 85 -9.34 -5.42 -15.49
CA GLY A 85 -8.61 -4.17 -15.58
C GLY A 85 -7.84 -3.93 -14.28
N PHE A 86 -6.53 -4.16 -14.27
CA PHE A 86 -5.70 -3.91 -13.09
C PHE A 86 -5.49 -2.41 -12.86
N TRP A 87 -5.37 -2.03 -11.61
CA TRP A 87 -5.04 -0.68 -11.22
C TRP A 87 -3.54 -0.42 -11.42
N THR A 88 -3.23 0.61 -12.17
CA THR A 88 -1.88 1.19 -12.30
C THR A 88 -1.98 2.72 -12.26
N PRO A 89 -0.87 3.45 -12.02
CA PRO A 89 -0.90 4.92 -12.12
C PRO A 89 -1.40 5.44 -13.47
N GLU A 90 -1.12 4.76 -14.56
CA GLU A 90 -1.56 5.14 -15.91
C GLU A 90 -3.05 4.84 -16.12
N LEU A 91 -3.51 3.70 -15.63
CA LEU A 91 -4.89 3.22 -15.73
C LEU A 91 -5.44 2.92 -14.33
N PRO A 92 -5.93 3.93 -13.61
CA PRO A 92 -6.47 3.76 -12.26
C PRO A 92 -7.85 3.10 -12.28
N ASN A 93 -7.86 1.84 -12.68
CA ASN A 93 -9.05 1.02 -12.77
C ASN A 93 -9.60 0.68 -11.38
N LEU A 94 -10.83 1.08 -11.12
CA LEU A 94 -11.52 0.81 -9.86
C LEU A 94 -12.79 0.00 -10.10
N TYR A 95 -13.12 -0.84 -9.14
CA TYR A 95 -14.33 -1.64 -9.09
C TYR A 95 -15.17 -1.22 -7.89
N ARG A 96 -16.48 -1.11 -8.06
CA ARG A 96 -17.40 -0.92 -6.97
C ARG A 96 -17.80 -2.28 -6.40
N ALA A 97 -17.43 -2.51 -5.16
CA ALA A 97 -17.86 -3.66 -4.37
C ALA A 97 -19.08 -3.27 -3.54
N ASP A 98 -20.20 -3.95 -3.78
CA ASP A 98 -21.42 -3.86 -2.97
C ASP A 98 -21.57 -5.19 -2.25
N VAL A 99 -21.49 -5.21 -0.89
CA VAL A 99 -21.57 -6.43 -0.08
C VAL A 99 -22.66 -6.29 0.97
N THR A 100 -23.38 -7.39 1.19
CA THR A 100 -24.43 -7.51 2.22
C THR A 100 -24.12 -8.70 3.11
N LEU A 101 -24.16 -8.47 4.42
CA LEU A 101 -24.08 -9.50 5.45
C LEU A 101 -25.49 -9.82 5.94
N ARG A 102 -25.86 -11.10 5.99
CA ARG A 102 -27.15 -11.59 6.44
C ARG A 102 -26.98 -12.63 7.55
N GLN A 103 -27.90 -12.58 8.52
CA GLN A 103 -28.06 -13.63 9.52
C GLN A 103 -29.47 -14.20 9.37
N GLY A 104 -29.59 -15.41 8.80
CA GLY A 104 -30.87 -15.89 8.28
C GLY A 104 -31.41 -14.94 7.20
N ASP A 105 -32.67 -14.51 7.38
CA ASP A 105 -33.33 -13.57 6.46
C ASP A 105 -33.02 -12.08 6.78
N GLU A 106 -32.44 -11.80 7.93
CA GLU A 106 -32.14 -10.44 8.37
C GLU A 106 -30.85 -9.90 7.75
N VAL A 107 -30.88 -8.65 7.26
CA VAL A 107 -29.68 -7.93 6.83
C VAL A 107 -29.06 -7.24 8.04
N VAL A 108 -27.87 -7.72 8.44
CA VAL A 108 -27.17 -7.17 9.61
C VAL A 108 -26.20 -6.05 9.24
N ALA A 109 -25.66 -6.04 8.01
CA ALA A 109 -24.84 -4.94 7.52
C ALA A 109 -24.85 -4.86 6.00
N LYS A 110 -24.61 -3.65 5.47
CA LYS A 110 -24.34 -3.39 4.05
C LYS A 110 -23.14 -2.49 3.94
N GLY A 111 -22.26 -2.78 2.96
CA GLY A 111 -21.11 -1.95 2.68
C GLY A 111 -20.92 -1.75 1.19
N ARG A 112 -20.39 -0.57 0.88
CA ARG A 112 -19.96 -0.22 -0.48
C ARG A 112 -18.55 0.34 -0.40
N SER A 113 -17.66 -0.12 -1.29
CA SER A 113 -16.30 0.37 -1.40
C SER A 113 -15.86 0.42 -2.85
N LEU A 114 -14.98 1.37 -3.18
CA LEU A 114 -14.21 1.33 -4.42
C LEU A 114 -12.90 0.61 -4.14
N ILE A 115 -12.61 -0.41 -4.90
CA ILE A 115 -11.39 -1.21 -4.76
C ILE A 115 -10.64 -1.26 -6.09
N GLY A 116 -9.32 -1.35 -6.03
CA GLY A 116 -8.48 -1.59 -7.20
C GLY A 116 -7.88 -2.99 -7.15
N LEU A 117 -7.93 -3.70 -8.26
CA LEU A 117 -7.21 -4.96 -8.42
C LEU A 117 -5.79 -4.65 -8.85
N ARG A 118 -4.77 -5.09 -8.08
CA ARG A 118 -3.39 -4.67 -8.34
C ARG A 118 -2.42 -5.84 -8.24
N ARG A 119 -1.61 -6.03 -9.25
CA ARG A 119 -0.51 -7.00 -9.27
C ARG A 119 0.80 -6.29 -8.85
N LEU A 120 0.97 -6.06 -7.56
CA LEU A 120 2.15 -5.46 -6.96
C LEU A 120 2.99 -6.53 -6.26
N GLY A 121 4.31 -6.49 -6.41
CA GLY A 121 5.17 -7.45 -5.75
C GLY A 121 6.66 -7.20 -6.00
N VAL A 122 7.45 -8.15 -5.56
CA VAL A 122 8.90 -8.17 -5.69
C VAL A 122 9.32 -9.33 -6.58
N LYS A 123 10.24 -9.08 -7.50
CA LYS A 123 10.91 -10.12 -8.29
C LYS A 123 12.41 -9.88 -8.27
N GLY A 124 13.12 -10.73 -7.57
CA GLY A 124 14.55 -10.53 -7.29
C GLY A 124 14.75 -9.23 -6.49
N ARG A 125 15.57 -8.33 -7.00
CA ARG A 125 15.90 -7.04 -6.39
C ARG A 125 15.09 -5.85 -6.94
N SER A 126 13.99 -6.12 -7.62
CA SER A 126 13.17 -5.08 -8.26
C SER A 126 11.74 -5.13 -7.80
N LEU A 127 11.11 -3.96 -7.73
CA LEU A 127 9.67 -3.81 -7.54
C LEU A 127 8.98 -4.02 -8.89
N TRP A 128 7.82 -4.64 -8.85
CA TRP A 128 7.02 -4.95 -10.03
C TRP A 128 5.58 -4.54 -9.83
N LEU A 129 5.01 -3.90 -10.83
CA LEU A 129 3.61 -3.52 -10.89
C LEU A 129 3.05 -3.97 -12.25
N ASP A 130 2.01 -4.75 -12.21
CA ASP A 130 1.30 -5.25 -13.39
C ASP A 130 2.23 -5.88 -14.44
N GLY A 131 3.14 -6.76 -13.97
CA GLY A 131 4.07 -7.48 -14.85
C GLY A 131 5.25 -6.65 -15.38
N ARG A 132 5.38 -5.38 -14.98
CA ARG A 132 6.46 -4.49 -15.40
C ARG A 132 7.32 -4.08 -14.21
N ARG A 133 8.62 -3.86 -14.47
CA ARG A 133 9.50 -3.26 -13.46
C ARG A 133 9.00 -1.86 -13.11
N TYR A 134 8.82 -1.63 -11.82
CA TYR A 134 8.34 -0.37 -11.28
C TYR A 134 9.45 0.30 -10.47
N VAL A 135 9.79 1.55 -10.79
CA VAL A 135 10.86 2.31 -10.12
C VAL A 135 10.25 3.64 -9.62
N PRO A 136 9.73 3.68 -8.37
CA PRO A 136 9.08 4.88 -7.84
C PRO A 136 10.05 6.06 -7.73
N ARG A 137 9.53 7.26 -8.05
CA ARG A 137 10.14 8.57 -7.78
C ARG A 137 9.28 9.24 -6.73
N GLY A 138 9.69 9.16 -5.47
CA GLY A 138 8.90 9.65 -4.35
C GLY A 138 9.18 11.11 -4.05
N VAL A 139 8.12 11.87 -3.91
CA VAL A 139 8.13 13.31 -3.65
C VAL A 139 7.35 13.58 -2.37
N PRO A 140 7.86 14.41 -1.43
CA PRO A 140 7.15 14.74 -0.20
C PRO A 140 5.79 15.35 -0.50
N GLN A 141 4.78 14.88 0.19
CA GLN A 141 3.40 15.36 0.06
C GLN A 141 2.77 15.42 1.45
N GLN A 142 2.08 16.51 1.74
CA GLN A 142 1.18 16.56 2.89
C GLN A 142 -0.03 15.68 2.65
N PRO A 143 -0.71 15.19 3.70
CA PRO A 143 -1.95 14.44 3.55
C PRO A 143 -3.10 15.35 3.11
N ASP A 144 -2.97 15.91 1.91
CA ASP A 144 -3.88 16.87 1.26
C ASP A 144 -4.01 16.48 -0.22
N PRO A 145 -5.24 16.34 -0.75
CA PRO A 145 -5.46 15.92 -2.12
C PRO A 145 -5.06 16.97 -3.17
N THR A 146 -4.86 18.24 -2.80
CA THR A 146 -4.68 19.35 -3.77
C THR A 146 -3.42 19.22 -4.62
N GLY A 147 -2.32 18.69 -4.08
CA GLY A 147 -1.04 18.50 -4.79
C GLY A 147 -0.98 17.28 -5.71
N LEU A 148 -1.92 16.34 -5.58
CA LEU A 148 -1.82 15.03 -6.24
C LEU A 148 -1.89 15.12 -7.77
N ALA A 149 -2.66 16.06 -8.33
CA ALA A 149 -2.75 16.25 -9.78
C ALA A 149 -1.40 16.64 -10.39
N THR A 150 -0.62 17.47 -9.69
CA THR A 150 0.74 17.84 -10.09
C THR A 150 1.66 16.63 -10.08
N LEU A 151 1.61 15.80 -9.01
CA LEU A 151 2.41 14.58 -8.91
C LEU A 151 2.09 13.60 -10.04
N ARG A 152 0.82 13.48 -10.40
CA ARG A 152 0.42 12.67 -11.56
C ARG A 152 1.09 13.16 -12.85
N GLY A 153 1.04 14.47 -13.12
CA GLY A 153 1.67 15.09 -14.29
C GLY A 153 3.18 14.84 -14.36
N LEU A 154 3.84 14.71 -13.21
CA LEU A 154 5.26 14.43 -13.06
C LEU A 154 5.59 12.93 -13.06
N SER A 155 4.60 12.05 -13.16
CA SER A 155 4.77 10.60 -12.94
C SER A 155 5.50 10.30 -11.62
N ALA A 156 5.19 11.06 -10.57
CA ALA A 156 5.77 10.95 -9.25
C ALA A 156 4.84 10.20 -8.30
N VAL A 157 5.43 9.65 -7.24
CA VAL A 157 4.75 8.97 -6.14
C VAL A 157 4.70 9.93 -4.94
N ALA A 158 3.55 10.06 -4.30
CA ALA A 158 3.43 10.84 -3.08
C ALA A 158 4.09 10.10 -1.91
N VAL A 159 5.01 10.74 -1.20
CA VAL A 159 5.55 10.25 0.08
C VAL A 159 4.89 11.05 1.19
N ILE A 160 4.07 10.38 1.99
CA ILE A 160 3.28 11.00 3.05
C ILE A 160 3.75 10.48 4.41
N ASP A 161 4.10 11.39 5.30
CA ASP A 161 4.45 11.08 6.67
C ASP A 161 3.21 10.81 7.51
N VAL A 162 3.21 9.69 8.23
CA VAL A 162 2.10 9.27 9.07
C VAL A 162 2.62 8.91 10.47
N ALA A 163 2.09 9.56 11.49
CA ALA A 163 2.28 9.13 12.87
C ALA A 163 1.21 8.10 13.26
N LEU A 164 1.59 7.06 14.00
CA LEU A 164 0.63 6.13 14.58
C LEU A 164 0.60 6.31 16.11
N PRO A 165 -0.58 6.24 16.75
CA PRO A 165 -1.89 6.04 16.13
C PRO A 165 -2.26 7.23 15.25
N VAL A 166 -2.81 6.95 14.08
CA VAL A 166 -3.56 7.99 13.38
C VAL A 166 -4.69 8.35 14.31
N ALA A 167 -4.77 9.61 14.68
CA ALA A 167 -5.69 10.10 15.71
C ALA A 167 -7.12 9.56 15.52
N ALA A 168 -7.86 9.44 16.63
CA ALA A 168 -9.19 8.81 16.65
C ALA A 168 -10.16 9.43 15.64
N GLU A 169 -11.19 8.68 15.25
CA GLU A 169 -12.30 9.18 14.43
C GLU A 169 -12.80 10.53 14.96
N GLY A 170 -12.69 11.57 14.12
CA GLY A 170 -13.00 12.96 14.49
C GLY A 170 -11.82 13.92 14.43
N ASP A 171 -10.59 13.44 14.29
CA ASP A 171 -9.43 14.28 14.01
C ASP A 171 -9.35 14.61 12.52
N CYS A 172 -9.25 15.89 12.21
CA CYS A 172 -9.13 16.40 10.84
C CYS A 172 -8.00 15.72 10.04
N SER A 173 -6.91 15.29 10.71
CA SER A 173 -5.78 14.67 10.04
C SER A 173 -6.09 13.26 9.49
N ALA A 174 -6.86 12.45 10.23
CA ALA A 174 -7.26 11.12 9.79
C ALA A 174 -8.22 11.17 8.60
N THR A 175 -9.19 12.09 8.66
CA THR A 175 -10.16 12.31 7.58
C THR A 175 -9.45 12.80 6.31
N THR A 176 -8.50 13.73 6.45
CA THR A 176 -7.73 14.27 5.35
C THR A 176 -6.85 13.21 4.67
N LEU A 177 -6.23 12.31 5.45
CA LEU A 177 -5.44 11.21 4.87
C LEU A 177 -6.33 10.24 4.08
N ALA A 178 -7.48 9.83 4.63
CA ALA A 178 -8.40 8.92 3.95
C ALA A 178 -8.95 9.54 2.64
N GLU A 179 -9.25 10.84 2.66
CA GLU A 179 -9.66 11.59 1.47
C GLU A 179 -8.54 11.64 0.44
N THR A 180 -7.32 11.96 0.87
CA THR A 180 -6.13 12.00 0.01
C THR A 180 -5.90 10.66 -0.68
N LEU A 181 -5.96 9.54 0.06
CA LEU A 181 -5.81 8.19 -0.51
C LEU A 181 -6.93 7.88 -1.50
N SER A 182 -8.18 8.25 -1.17
CA SER A 182 -9.33 8.04 -2.07
C SER A 182 -9.22 8.85 -3.37
N VAL A 183 -8.65 10.05 -3.32
CA VAL A 183 -8.36 10.84 -4.52
C VAL A 183 -7.22 10.20 -5.30
N ALA A 184 -6.12 9.81 -4.65
CA ALA A 184 -4.99 9.13 -5.27
C ALA A 184 -5.41 7.85 -6.01
N ASP A 185 -6.30 7.04 -5.41
CA ASP A 185 -6.86 5.85 -6.03
C ASP A 185 -7.54 6.15 -7.37
N ARG A 186 -8.33 7.23 -7.41
CA ARG A 186 -9.12 7.62 -8.59
C ARG A 186 -8.30 8.24 -9.71
N ILE A 187 -7.32 9.07 -9.34
CA ILE A 187 -6.52 9.78 -10.36
C ILE A 187 -5.24 9.04 -10.75
N GLY A 188 -4.88 7.93 -10.09
CA GLY A 188 -3.71 7.14 -10.41
C GLY A 188 -2.39 7.76 -9.91
N VAL A 189 -2.34 8.15 -8.66
CA VAL A 189 -1.08 8.54 -8.00
C VAL A 189 -0.68 7.47 -7.03
N GLY A 190 0.51 6.87 -7.22
CA GLY A 190 1.06 5.96 -6.23
C GLY A 190 1.39 6.71 -4.93
N VAL A 191 1.18 6.05 -3.80
CA VAL A 191 1.46 6.60 -2.47
C VAL A 191 2.41 5.68 -1.71
N ILE A 192 3.38 6.28 -1.05
CA ILE A 192 4.25 5.63 -0.07
C ILE A 192 3.95 6.28 1.28
N LEU A 193 3.51 5.49 2.25
CA LEU A 193 3.27 5.97 3.61
C LEU A 193 4.53 5.74 4.44
N ARG A 194 5.14 6.79 4.96
CA ARG A 194 6.28 6.70 5.85
C ARG A 194 5.80 6.86 7.30
N LEU A 195 5.93 5.81 8.09
CA LEU A 195 5.56 5.84 9.49
C LEU A 195 6.67 6.54 10.28
N THR A 196 6.34 7.63 10.97
CA THR A 196 7.31 8.45 11.69
C THR A 196 7.43 8.12 13.17
N SER A 197 6.35 7.60 13.77
CA SER A 197 6.33 7.18 15.17
C SER A 197 5.25 6.15 15.45
N PHE A 198 5.42 5.41 16.55
CA PHE A 198 4.43 4.47 17.11
C PHE A 198 4.05 4.87 18.55
N SER A 199 4.17 6.16 18.90
CA SER A 199 3.91 6.63 20.27
C SER A 199 2.44 6.47 20.67
N GLY A 200 2.20 5.87 21.84
CA GLY A 200 0.85 5.72 22.39
C GLY A 200 0.07 4.50 21.90
N LEU A 201 0.63 3.67 21.02
CA LEU A 201 0.08 2.34 20.78
C LEU A 201 0.50 1.42 21.94
N PRO A 202 -0.40 0.56 22.42
CA PRO A 202 0.01 -0.52 23.31
C PRO A 202 1.11 -1.33 22.58
N ASP A 203 2.00 -1.98 23.34
CA ASP A 203 3.01 -2.91 22.79
C ASP A 203 2.40 -4.08 21.99
N ASP A 204 1.13 -3.98 21.68
CA ASP A 204 0.36 -4.93 20.90
C ASP A 204 0.68 -4.75 19.41
N SER A 205 1.58 -5.57 18.94
CA SER A 205 1.94 -5.67 17.53
C SER A 205 0.73 -5.94 16.63
N SER A 206 -0.37 -6.48 17.16
CA SER A 206 -1.57 -6.80 16.38
C SER A 206 -2.34 -5.54 15.97
N ALA A 207 -2.47 -4.55 16.84
CA ALA A 207 -3.15 -3.29 16.54
C ALA A 207 -2.40 -2.47 15.47
N ILE A 208 -1.07 -2.45 15.57
CA ILE A 208 -0.21 -1.82 14.54
C ILE A 208 -0.41 -2.53 13.20
N ALA A 209 -0.44 -3.85 13.23
CA ALA A 209 -0.66 -4.70 12.08
C ALA A 209 -1.95 -4.41 11.36
N GLU A 210 -3.04 -4.42 12.11
CA GLU A 210 -4.36 -4.16 11.58
C GLU A 210 -4.44 -2.77 10.95
N ARG A 211 -3.81 -1.78 11.57
CA ARG A 211 -3.75 -0.43 11.03
C ARG A 211 -2.96 -0.37 9.72
N ILE A 212 -1.80 -1.01 9.65
CA ILE A 212 -1.02 -1.11 8.41
C ILE A 212 -1.84 -1.85 7.35
N ASP A 213 -2.48 -2.97 7.67
CA ASP A 213 -3.31 -3.74 6.75
C ASP A 213 -4.50 -2.91 6.21
N SER A 214 -5.02 -1.95 7.01
CA SER A 214 -6.11 -1.08 6.57
C SER A 214 -5.73 -0.20 5.37
N PHE A 215 -4.47 0.22 5.26
CA PHE A 215 -3.98 0.98 4.11
C PHE A 215 -3.97 0.15 2.82
N GLY A 216 -3.90 -1.18 2.93
CA GLY A 216 -3.98 -2.11 1.78
C GLY A 216 -5.32 -2.09 1.05
N ALA A 217 -6.38 -1.48 1.63
CA ALA A 217 -7.65 -1.24 0.95
C ALA A 217 -7.53 -0.22 -0.21
N HIS A 218 -6.52 0.66 -0.15
CA HIS A 218 -6.25 1.68 -1.16
C HIS A 218 -5.25 1.17 -2.21
N PRO A 219 -5.65 1.00 -3.47
CA PRO A 219 -4.75 0.53 -4.51
C PRO A 219 -3.61 1.51 -4.81
N SER A 220 -3.74 2.78 -4.48
CA SER A 220 -2.67 3.78 -4.59
C SER A 220 -1.52 3.53 -3.59
N VAL A 221 -1.79 2.94 -2.42
CA VAL A 221 -0.74 2.69 -1.41
C VAL A 221 0.17 1.56 -1.86
N MET A 222 1.33 1.93 -2.43
CA MET A 222 2.31 1.01 -2.98
C MET A 222 3.19 0.39 -1.89
N MET A 223 3.57 1.19 -0.90
CA MET A 223 4.50 0.77 0.15
C MET A 223 4.19 1.50 1.45
N VAL A 224 4.36 0.78 2.55
CA VAL A 224 4.47 1.38 3.90
C VAL A 224 5.92 1.24 4.35
N ILE A 225 6.52 2.35 4.76
CA ILE A 225 7.90 2.38 5.26
C ILE A 225 7.87 2.44 6.79
N LEU A 226 8.46 1.43 7.40
CA LEU A 226 8.66 1.38 8.85
C LEU A 226 9.86 2.24 9.23
N PRO A 227 9.82 2.95 10.36
CA PRO A 227 10.94 3.75 10.83
C PRO A 227 12.14 2.86 11.19
N ARG A 228 13.31 3.46 11.23
CA ARG A 228 14.54 2.81 11.67
C ARG A 228 14.35 2.24 13.08
N SER A 229 14.63 0.96 13.26
CA SER A 229 14.50 0.29 14.56
C SER A 229 15.46 0.90 15.59
N GLY A 230 14.91 1.60 16.57
CA GLY A 230 15.65 2.10 17.74
C GLY A 230 15.23 1.47 19.06
N THR A 231 13.99 0.98 19.16
CA THR A 231 13.44 0.49 20.45
C THR A 231 12.36 -0.58 20.34
N HIS A 232 11.79 -0.81 19.16
CA HIS A 232 10.86 -1.91 18.97
C HIS A 232 11.50 -2.92 18.01
N SER A 233 11.72 -4.14 18.51
CA SER A 233 12.24 -5.25 17.70
C SER A 233 11.34 -5.45 16.47
N GLY A 234 11.83 -5.04 15.30
CA GLY A 234 11.09 -5.12 14.02
C GLY A 234 10.58 -6.51 13.65
N GLY A 235 11.00 -7.55 14.38
CA GLY A 235 10.55 -8.92 14.21
C GLY A 235 9.06 -9.17 14.51
N GLY A 236 8.38 -8.28 15.26
CA GLY A 236 6.94 -8.38 15.52
C GLY A 236 6.09 -7.85 14.36
N ILE A 237 6.49 -6.71 13.79
CA ILE A 237 5.72 -6.03 12.71
C ILE A 237 5.80 -6.78 11.37
N THR A 238 6.91 -7.46 11.12
CA THR A 238 7.14 -8.20 9.86
C THR A 238 6.40 -9.53 9.78
N ARG A 239 5.99 -10.10 10.92
CA ARG A 239 5.15 -11.32 10.97
C ARG A 239 3.66 -11.06 10.80
N LEU A 240 3.29 -9.81 10.55
CA LEU A 240 1.90 -9.43 10.37
C LEU A 240 1.33 -10.12 9.16
N GLY A 241 0.23 -10.83 9.38
CA GLY A 241 -0.52 -11.56 8.37
C GLY A 241 -1.14 -10.64 7.31
N ARG A 242 -0.30 -9.84 6.62
CA ARG A 242 -0.75 -9.05 5.49
C ARG A 242 -1.16 -9.96 4.35
N SER A 243 -2.17 -9.56 3.67
CA SER A 243 -2.59 -10.24 2.45
C SER A 243 -1.53 -10.03 1.36
N PRO A 244 -0.96 -11.08 0.75
CA PRO A 244 0.03 -10.97 -0.30
C PRO A 244 -0.47 -10.08 -1.44
N GLY A 245 0.41 -9.20 -1.96
CA GLY A 245 0.13 -8.37 -3.14
C GLY A 245 -0.71 -7.11 -2.88
N THR A 246 -1.14 -6.85 -1.63
CA THR A 246 -1.91 -5.63 -1.33
C THR A 246 -1.03 -4.39 -1.26
N MET A 247 0.13 -4.47 -0.63
CA MET A 247 1.13 -3.41 -0.55
C MET A 247 2.49 -4.00 -0.16
N LEU A 248 3.55 -3.25 -0.36
CA LEU A 248 4.90 -3.61 0.07
C LEU A 248 5.19 -3.05 1.46
N VAL A 249 6.08 -3.71 2.19
CA VAL A 249 6.60 -3.22 3.47
C VAL A 249 8.10 -2.99 3.32
N GLY A 250 8.50 -1.73 3.46
CA GLY A 250 9.89 -1.32 3.53
C GLY A 250 10.30 -0.97 4.96
N GLN A 251 11.60 -0.96 5.23
CA GLN A 251 12.15 -0.46 6.49
C GLN A 251 13.25 0.55 6.22
N GLU A 252 13.23 1.67 6.92
CA GLU A 252 14.32 2.65 6.88
C GLU A 252 15.59 2.07 7.50
N VAL A 253 16.70 2.27 6.80
CA VAL A 253 18.05 1.93 7.28
C VAL A 253 19.01 3.06 6.98
N ASP A 254 20.11 3.12 7.74
CA ASP A 254 21.13 4.12 7.56
C ASP A 254 22.07 3.78 6.40
N GLY A 255 22.12 4.66 5.42
CA GLY A 255 23.02 4.52 4.29
C GLY A 255 24.49 4.74 4.61
N SER A 256 24.80 5.41 5.74
CA SER A 256 26.19 5.57 6.23
C SER A 256 26.75 4.34 6.94
N ALA A 257 25.92 3.33 7.20
CA ALA A 257 26.28 2.06 7.81
C ALA A 257 26.26 0.92 6.79
N ALA A 258 26.92 -0.19 7.12
CA ALA A 258 26.83 -1.42 6.32
C ALA A 258 25.40 -1.96 6.29
N PRO A 259 24.97 -2.61 5.17
CA PRO A 259 23.63 -3.18 5.08
C PRO A 259 23.36 -4.17 6.20
N PRO A 260 22.22 -4.04 6.91
CA PRO A 260 21.80 -5.03 7.88
C PRO A 260 21.27 -6.29 7.19
N LEU A 261 21.17 -7.37 7.94
CA LEU A 261 20.46 -8.56 7.46
C LEU A 261 18.96 -8.25 7.34
N PRO A 262 18.31 -8.67 6.25
CA PRO A 262 16.89 -8.45 6.10
C PRO A 262 16.10 -9.24 7.17
N ALA A 263 15.14 -8.57 7.79
CA ALA A 263 14.20 -9.23 8.68
C ALA A 263 13.12 -9.97 7.86
N ASP A 264 12.60 -11.06 8.42
CA ASP A 264 11.53 -11.82 7.78
C ASP A 264 10.30 -10.95 7.51
N GLY A 265 9.74 -11.06 6.32
CA GLY A 265 8.53 -10.35 5.92
C GLY A 265 8.75 -8.93 5.37
N LEU A 266 9.99 -8.43 5.27
CA LEU A 266 10.30 -7.22 4.55
C LEU A 266 10.38 -7.46 3.04
N ASP A 267 9.84 -6.50 2.27
CA ASP A 267 9.94 -6.51 0.81
C ASP A 267 11.08 -5.65 0.29
N ALA A 268 11.51 -4.62 1.05
CA ALA A 268 12.53 -3.68 0.61
C ALA A 268 13.26 -3.01 1.78
N TRP A 269 14.50 -2.63 1.54
CA TRP A 269 15.20 -1.62 2.33
C TRP A 269 14.94 -0.22 1.75
N VAL A 270 14.72 0.77 2.63
CA VAL A 270 14.72 2.19 2.28
C VAL A 270 15.96 2.81 2.92
N VAL A 271 16.98 3.00 2.10
CA VAL A 271 18.30 3.46 2.55
C VAL A 271 18.32 4.97 2.58
N VAL A 272 18.32 5.54 3.78
CA VAL A 272 18.47 6.98 3.97
C VAL A 272 19.94 7.32 3.80
N LEU A 273 20.28 7.97 2.71
CA LEU A 273 21.65 8.34 2.37
C LEU A 273 22.13 9.54 3.20
N PRO A 274 23.45 9.61 3.46
CA PRO A 274 24.03 10.80 4.07
C PRO A 274 23.89 12.02 3.14
N PRO A 275 24.14 13.25 3.63
CA PRO A 275 23.96 14.48 2.85
C PRO A 275 24.75 14.55 1.54
N ASP A 276 25.92 13.90 1.48
CA ASP A 276 26.72 13.79 0.24
C ASP A 276 26.12 12.81 -0.78
N GLY A 277 25.10 12.05 -0.37
CA GLY A 277 24.43 11.07 -1.21
C GLY A 277 25.23 9.82 -1.52
N VAL A 278 26.34 9.59 -0.79
CA VAL A 278 27.24 8.45 -0.99
C VAL A 278 26.97 7.38 0.06
N PRO A 279 26.48 6.20 -0.31
CA PRO A 279 26.26 5.12 0.65
C PRO A 279 27.57 4.50 1.11
N HIS A 280 27.54 3.86 2.28
CA HIS A 280 28.69 3.08 2.79
C HIS A 280 29.11 2.00 1.80
N ASP A 281 30.39 1.72 1.72
CA ASP A 281 30.96 0.75 0.77
C ASP A 281 30.37 -0.66 0.87
N GLY A 282 29.85 -1.05 2.01
CA GLY A 282 29.15 -2.31 2.20
C GLY A 282 27.93 -2.47 1.27
N TRP A 283 27.31 -1.37 0.83
CA TRP A 283 26.22 -1.38 -0.16
C TRP A 283 26.69 -1.67 -1.60
N ARG A 284 27.98 -1.79 -1.84
CA ARG A 284 28.52 -2.23 -3.14
C ARG A 284 28.17 -3.68 -3.45
N GLN A 285 27.98 -4.49 -2.41
CA GLN A 285 27.51 -5.86 -2.60
C GLN A 285 25.98 -5.83 -2.84
N PRO A 286 25.50 -6.54 -3.90
CA PRO A 286 24.08 -6.53 -4.20
C PRO A 286 23.27 -7.20 -3.06
N PRO A 287 22.32 -6.49 -2.46
CA PRO A 287 21.46 -7.05 -1.43
C PRO A 287 20.54 -8.13 -1.99
N GLN A 288 19.96 -8.95 -1.11
CA GLN A 288 19.04 -10.03 -1.51
C GLN A 288 17.62 -9.51 -1.83
N ILE A 289 17.26 -8.34 -1.31
CA ILE A 289 15.94 -7.71 -1.48
C ILE A 289 16.09 -6.37 -2.20
N PRO A 290 15.00 -5.80 -2.75
CA PRO A 290 14.97 -4.46 -3.33
C PRO A 290 15.50 -3.41 -2.38
N VAL A 291 16.23 -2.44 -2.92
CA VAL A 291 16.75 -1.29 -2.18
C VAL A 291 16.27 0.00 -2.83
N VAL A 292 15.56 0.80 -2.07
CA VAL A 292 15.10 2.13 -2.43
C VAL A 292 16.02 3.15 -1.79
N ALA A 293 16.56 4.08 -2.58
CA ALA A 293 17.38 5.17 -2.06
C ALA A 293 16.49 6.32 -1.59
N ALA A 294 16.80 6.91 -0.44
CA ALA A 294 16.12 8.08 0.07
C ALA A 294 17.13 9.16 0.47
N ILE A 295 16.81 10.42 0.18
CA ILE A 295 17.51 11.60 0.72
C ILE A 295 16.55 12.41 1.55
N ARG A 296 17.02 12.99 2.64
CA ARG A 296 16.25 13.92 3.49
C ARG A 296 16.62 15.35 3.13
N GLU A 297 15.61 16.10 2.70
CA GLU A 297 15.76 17.53 2.44
C GLU A 297 15.26 18.33 3.65
N PRO A 298 15.96 19.40 4.07
CA PRO A 298 15.57 20.20 5.25
C PRO A 298 14.23 20.93 5.08
N LEU A 299 13.86 21.26 3.85
CA LEU A 299 12.58 21.85 3.45
C LEU A 299 12.05 21.03 2.29
N PRO A 300 10.77 20.65 2.29
CA PRO A 300 10.22 19.96 1.13
C PRO A 300 10.31 20.90 -0.07
N PRO A 301 11.10 20.55 -1.10
CA PRO A 301 11.16 21.33 -2.32
C PRO A 301 9.78 21.27 -2.99
N ASP A 302 9.52 22.22 -3.91
CA ASP A 302 8.35 22.09 -4.75
C ASP A 302 8.37 20.74 -5.50
N PRO A 303 7.20 20.21 -5.91
CA PRO A 303 7.11 18.88 -6.50
C PRO A 303 8.00 18.67 -7.72
N VAL A 304 8.23 19.70 -8.53
CA VAL A 304 9.07 19.63 -9.75
C VAL A 304 10.54 19.48 -9.36
N SER A 305 11.01 20.30 -8.43
CA SER A 305 12.38 20.23 -7.89
C SER A 305 12.64 18.91 -7.18
N ALA A 306 11.70 18.45 -6.36
CA ALA A 306 11.79 17.14 -5.70
C ALA A 306 11.86 15.97 -6.69
N ARG A 307 11.06 16.04 -7.76
CA ARG A 307 11.09 15.03 -8.82
C ARG A 307 12.44 15.03 -9.56
N ALA A 308 12.97 16.20 -9.85
CA ALA A 308 14.30 16.35 -10.45
C ALA A 308 15.41 15.85 -9.52
N ALA A 309 15.29 16.06 -8.20
CA ALA A 309 16.22 15.54 -7.20
C ALA A 309 16.25 13.99 -7.19
N CYS A 310 15.11 13.33 -7.40
CA CYS A 310 15.08 11.86 -7.57
C CYS A 310 15.92 11.42 -8.79
N ASP A 311 15.85 12.12 -9.91
CA ASP A 311 16.61 11.79 -11.11
C ASP A 311 18.11 12.10 -10.92
N GLY A 312 18.44 13.19 -10.25
CA GLY A 312 19.80 13.51 -9.82
C GLY A 312 20.40 12.45 -8.89
N LEU A 313 19.59 11.96 -7.95
CA LEU A 313 19.98 10.87 -7.05
C LEU A 313 20.26 9.58 -7.85
N GLN A 314 19.40 9.24 -8.80
CA GLN A 314 19.63 8.11 -9.69
C GLN A 314 20.95 8.22 -10.44
N ALA A 315 21.25 9.39 -11.02
CA ALA A 315 22.49 9.61 -11.76
C ALA A 315 23.73 9.45 -10.87
N ARG A 316 23.70 10.03 -9.67
CA ARG A 316 24.80 9.90 -8.68
C ARG A 316 25.04 8.45 -8.27
N LEU A 317 23.97 7.72 -7.97
CA LEU A 317 24.08 6.32 -7.57
C LEU A 317 24.48 5.39 -8.71
N ALA A 318 24.11 5.71 -9.93
CA ALA A 318 24.60 4.98 -11.11
C ALA A 318 26.11 5.19 -11.32
N GLU A 319 26.61 6.39 -11.10
CA GLU A 319 28.04 6.68 -11.14
C GLU A 319 28.80 5.97 -10.01
N TRP A 320 28.28 6.06 -8.77
CA TRP A 320 28.86 5.34 -7.63
C TRP A 320 28.88 3.82 -7.88
N GLY A 321 27.82 3.24 -8.45
CA GLY A 321 27.72 1.82 -8.79
C GLY A 321 28.68 1.38 -9.91
N ARG A 322 29.01 2.28 -10.85
CA ARG A 322 29.93 1.99 -11.97
C ARG A 322 31.32 1.62 -11.50
N LEU A 323 31.75 2.10 -10.35
CA LEU A 323 33.05 1.80 -9.75
C LEU A 323 33.09 0.42 -9.06
N ASN A 324 32.05 -0.37 -9.14
CA ASN A 324 31.96 -1.70 -8.54
C ASN A 324 32.65 -2.75 -9.39
N VAL A 325 33.61 -3.44 -8.80
CA VAL A 325 34.33 -4.57 -9.42
C VAL A 325 33.41 -5.78 -9.64
N GLY A 326 32.33 -5.91 -8.89
CA GLY A 326 31.35 -7.01 -8.95
C GLY A 326 30.17 -6.80 -9.88
N GLY A 327 30.15 -5.73 -10.67
CA GLY A 327 29.02 -5.33 -11.52
C GLY A 327 28.04 -4.39 -10.81
N ALA A 328 27.46 -3.50 -11.61
CA ALA A 328 26.43 -2.57 -11.11
C ALA A 328 25.15 -3.34 -10.79
N TRP A 329 24.49 -2.96 -9.70
CA TRP A 329 23.13 -3.36 -9.40
C TRP A 329 22.23 -2.12 -9.36
N ASP A 330 20.98 -2.29 -9.73
CA ASP A 330 20.04 -1.19 -9.84
C ASP A 330 19.27 -0.97 -8.53
N TRP A 331 19.19 0.27 -8.10
CA TRP A 331 18.28 0.69 -7.05
C TRP A 331 16.84 0.52 -7.50
N ALA A 332 15.98 0.08 -6.58
CA ALA A 332 14.59 -0.22 -6.88
C ALA A 332 13.67 1.01 -6.89
N GLY A 333 14.14 2.15 -6.38
CA GLY A 333 13.42 3.42 -6.35
C GLY A 333 14.26 4.55 -5.78
N TYR A 334 13.74 5.78 -5.87
CA TYR A 334 14.42 7.00 -5.43
C TYR A 334 13.40 7.92 -4.75
N LEU A 335 13.66 8.33 -3.52
CA LEU A 335 12.76 9.15 -2.72
C LEU A 335 13.47 10.42 -2.25
N VAL A 336 12.74 11.51 -2.22
CA VAL A 336 13.02 12.71 -1.43
C VAL A 336 12.04 12.70 -0.26
N THR A 337 12.51 12.90 0.97
CA THR A 337 11.67 12.80 2.17
C THR A 337 12.00 13.91 3.17
#